data_375abd2f009c6b89cdbb60b504f4e0f0
#
_entry.id   375abd2f009c6b89cdbb60b504f4e0f0
#
_cell.length_a   1.000
_cell.length_b   1.000
_cell.length_c   1.000
_cell.angle_alpha   90.00
_cell.angle_beta   90.00
_cell.angle_gamma   90.00
#
_symmetry.space_group_name_H-M   'P 1'
#
loop_
_entity.id
_entity.type
_entity.pdbx_description
1 polymer ?
#
loop_
_entity_poly.entity_id
_entity_poly.type
_entity_poly.pdbx_seq_one_letter_code
_entity_poly.pdbx_strand_id
1 'polypeptide(L)'
;VEAADDICYEIMDIEDAHKLKIVTYDETERLFLGFFDEKAQNSIRQRIKDEGITDENERVVYMRACAIGALERACVDAFIRHEEDIMNGTMRGCLVDNIEPRLAEAYRECAILSKEKIYKSKPVLDVELSGYKIMATLMEAMVDAVSNPSRFYSRQLISRVSSQYDINADDLETRLMAVIDYISGMTDVYALD
;
A
#
# COMPACT_ATOMS: atom_id res chain seq x y z
N VAL A 1 -6.68 8.32 8.41
CA VAL A 1 -5.67 7.26 8.21
C VAL A 1 -6.06 6.42 6.99
N GLU A 2 -7.25 5.79 6.96
CA GLU A 2 -7.75 4.94 5.86
C GLU A 2 -7.59 5.60 4.48
N ALA A 3 -8.15 6.79 4.27
CA ALA A 3 -8.06 7.48 2.98
C ALA A 3 -6.62 7.80 2.54
N ALA A 4 -5.71 8.04 3.48
CA ALA A 4 -4.31 8.27 3.16
C ALA A 4 -3.63 6.97 2.70
N ASP A 5 -3.99 5.86 3.32
CA ASP A 5 -3.52 4.52 2.94
C ASP A 5 -4.04 4.15 1.55
N ASP A 6 -5.35 4.26 1.32
CA ASP A 6 -6.00 3.99 0.04
C ASP A 6 -5.38 4.81 -1.12
N ILE A 7 -5.18 6.12 -0.91
CA ILE A 7 -4.61 7.01 -1.92
C ILE A 7 -3.15 6.63 -2.21
N CYS A 8 -2.34 6.45 -1.15
CA CYS A 8 -0.93 6.12 -1.32
C CYS A 8 -0.77 4.77 -2.01
N TYR A 9 -1.48 3.75 -1.55
CA TYR A 9 -1.43 2.41 -2.10
C TYR A 9 -1.71 2.42 -3.61
N GLU A 10 -2.88 2.92 -4.02
CA GLU A 10 -3.29 2.87 -5.43
C GLU A 10 -2.38 3.72 -6.36
N ILE A 11 -2.04 4.93 -5.93
CA ILE A 11 -1.28 5.85 -6.78
C ILE A 11 0.20 5.47 -6.85
N MET A 12 0.79 4.97 -5.74
CA MET A 12 2.18 4.53 -5.72
C MET A 12 2.37 3.24 -6.53
N ASP A 13 1.42 2.31 -6.47
CA ASP A 13 1.46 1.07 -7.26
C ASP A 13 1.55 1.33 -8.77
N ILE A 14 0.85 2.36 -9.28
CA ILE A 14 0.94 2.76 -10.68
C ILE A 14 2.32 3.33 -11.03
N GLU A 15 2.90 4.15 -10.15
CA GLU A 15 4.27 4.65 -10.35
C GLU A 15 5.28 3.51 -10.37
N ASP A 16 5.19 2.58 -9.43
CA ASP A 16 6.10 1.45 -9.35
C ASP A 16 5.93 0.49 -10.53
N ALA A 17 4.69 0.27 -10.98
CA ALA A 17 4.42 -0.48 -12.19
C ALA A 17 5.00 0.17 -13.45
N HIS A 18 5.02 1.51 -13.51
CA HIS A 18 5.73 2.24 -14.57
C HIS A 18 7.24 1.98 -14.53
N LYS A 19 7.86 2.12 -13.35
CA LYS A 19 9.29 1.82 -13.15
C LYS A 19 9.66 0.39 -13.53
N LEU A 20 8.78 -0.57 -13.21
CA LEU A 20 8.91 -1.98 -13.57
C LEU A 20 8.55 -2.28 -15.03
N LYS A 21 8.14 -1.27 -15.82
CA LYS A 21 7.71 -1.38 -17.22
C LYS A 21 6.51 -2.31 -17.43
N ILE A 22 5.68 -2.47 -16.42
CA ILE A 22 4.39 -3.18 -16.50
C ILE A 22 3.36 -2.27 -17.14
N VAL A 23 3.42 -0.96 -16.84
CA VAL A 23 2.56 0.10 -17.39
C VAL A 23 3.43 1.07 -18.20
N THR A 24 2.95 1.49 -19.37
CA THR A 24 3.66 2.44 -20.22
C THR A 24 3.56 3.88 -19.69
N TYR A 25 4.44 4.77 -20.16
CA TYR A 25 4.38 6.18 -19.83
C TYR A 25 3.02 6.80 -20.22
N ASP A 26 2.54 6.52 -21.43
CA ASP A 26 1.27 7.06 -21.94
C ASP A 26 0.06 6.61 -21.10
N GLU A 27 0.06 5.34 -20.64
CA GLU A 27 -0.98 4.83 -19.75
C GLU A 27 -0.93 5.53 -18.39
N THR A 28 0.26 5.70 -17.82
CA THR A 28 0.48 6.37 -16.54
C THR A 28 0.10 7.85 -16.61
N GLU A 29 0.54 8.57 -17.66
CA GLU A 29 0.16 9.96 -17.88
C GLU A 29 -1.36 10.12 -18.00
N ARG A 30 -2.01 9.25 -18.77
CA ARG A 30 -3.47 9.27 -18.94
C ARG A 30 -4.19 9.10 -17.60
N LEU A 31 -3.78 8.15 -16.77
CA LEU A 31 -4.38 7.90 -15.47
C LEU A 31 -4.18 9.09 -14.52
N PHE A 32 -2.96 9.57 -14.35
CA PHE A 32 -2.70 10.67 -13.43
C PHE A 32 -3.29 12.00 -13.86
N LEU A 33 -3.35 12.27 -15.17
CA LEU A 33 -4.00 13.46 -15.68
C LEU A 33 -5.53 13.33 -15.68
N GLY A 34 -6.09 12.13 -15.61
CA GLY A 34 -7.54 11.90 -15.48
C GLY A 34 -8.17 12.56 -14.25
N PHE A 35 -7.39 12.80 -13.19
CA PHE A 35 -7.83 13.54 -12.01
C PHE A 35 -8.11 15.03 -12.29
N PHE A 36 -7.75 15.56 -13.45
CA PHE A 36 -7.76 16.99 -13.77
C PHE A 36 -8.63 17.30 -15.00
N ASP A 37 -9.22 18.48 -15.03
CA ASP A 37 -9.83 19.00 -16.24
C ASP A 37 -8.77 19.36 -17.30
N GLU A 38 -9.20 19.58 -18.53
CA GLU A 38 -8.30 19.86 -19.66
C GLU A 38 -7.39 21.07 -19.42
N LYS A 39 -7.91 22.11 -18.76
CA LYS A 39 -7.12 23.31 -18.43
C LYS A 39 -6.01 22.99 -17.43
N ALA A 40 -6.33 22.25 -16.39
CA ALA A 40 -5.36 21.84 -15.37
C ALA A 40 -4.35 20.83 -15.95
N GLN A 41 -4.77 19.89 -16.78
CA GLN A 41 -3.87 18.98 -17.50
C GLN A 41 -2.84 19.77 -18.33
N ASN A 42 -3.29 20.75 -19.11
CA ASN A 42 -2.41 21.59 -19.91
C ASN A 42 -1.45 22.42 -19.05
N SER A 43 -1.91 22.90 -17.89
CA SER A 43 -1.06 23.60 -16.91
C SER A 43 0.02 22.68 -16.33
N ILE A 44 -0.31 21.44 -15.99
CA ILE A 44 0.64 20.45 -15.51
C ILE A 44 1.70 20.13 -16.56
N ARG A 45 1.29 19.87 -17.80
CA ARG A 45 2.22 19.62 -18.92
C ARG A 45 3.12 20.81 -19.18
N GLN A 46 2.57 22.04 -19.10
CA GLN A 46 3.36 23.25 -19.30
C GLN A 46 4.42 23.41 -18.22
N ARG A 47 4.05 23.19 -16.94
CA ARG A 47 5.02 23.24 -15.84
C ARG A 47 6.15 22.24 -15.99
N ILE A 48 5.85 20.99 -16.36
CA ILE A 48 6.85 19.95 -16.63
C ILE A 48 7.85 20.45 -17.66
N LYS A 49 7.39 21.16 -18.71
CA LYS A 49 8.26 21.74 -19.75
C LYS A 49 9.07 22.92 -19.23
N ASP A 50 8.44 23.83 -18.48
CA ASP A 50 9.08 25.05 -17.98
C ASP A 50 10.17 24.72 -16.95
N GLU A 51 9.97 23.67 -16.17
CA GLU A 51 10.97 23.17 -15.21
C GLU A 51 12.05 22.29 -15.87
N GLY A 52 11.96 22.03 -17.18
CA GLY A 52 12.95 21.27 -17.94
C GLY A 52 13.00 19.78 -17.54
N ILE A 53 11.92 19.21 -17.02
CA ILE A 53 11.83 17.80 -16.64
C ILE A 53 11.78 16.96 -17.93
N THR A 54 12.88 16.28 -18.26
CA THR A 54 13.01 15.49 -19.49
C THR A 54 12.87 13.98 -19.26
N ASP A 55 13.24 13.49 -18.08
CA ASP A 55 13.12 12.09 -17.72
C ASP A 55 11.67 11.68 -17.47
N GLU A 56 11.25 10.54 -18.02
CA GLU A 56 9.87 10.05 -17.92
C GLU A 56 9.50 9.71 -16.48
N ASN A 57 10.40 9.11 -15.69
CA ASN A 57 10.12 8.78 -14.29
C ASN A 57 9.94 10.06 -13.46
N GLU A 58 10.74 11.10 -13.70
CA GLU A 58 10.58 12.38 -13.00
C GLU A 58 9.23 13.05 -13.36
N ARG A 59 8.80 12.95 -14.65
CA ARG A 59 7.47 13.43 -15.06
C ARG A 59 6.34 12.68 -14.34
N VAL A 60 6.47 11.35 -14.24
CA VAL A 60 5.52 10.50 -13.52
C VAL A 60 5.47 10.88 -12.04
N VAL A 61 6.62 11.08 -11.38
CA VAL A 61 6.71 11.55 -9.98
C VAL A 61 5.98 12.88 -9.80
N TYR A 62 6.17 13.83 -10.73
CA TYR A 62 5.49 15.12 -10.66
C TYR A 62 3.96 14.98 -10.80
N MET A 63 3.49 14.22 -11.79
CA MET A 63 2.05 13.97 -12.00
C MET A 63 1.42 13.20 -10.84
N ARG A 64 2.13 12.23 -10.27
CA ARG A 64 1.73 11.52 -9.04
C ARG A 64 1.50 12.49 -7.89
N ALA A 65 2.46 13.39 -7.63
CA ALA A 65 2.32 14.38 -6.56
C ALA A 65 1.11 15.29 -6.76
N CYS A 66 0.82 15.67 -8.00
CA CYS A 66 -0.39 16.42 -8.34
C CYS A 66 -1.67 15.61 -8.05
N ALA A 67 -1.71 14.33 -8.45
CA ALA A 67 -2.86 13.44 -8.25
C ALA A 67 -3.14 13.21 -6.77
N ILE A 68 -2.10 12.87 -5.98
CA ILE A 68 -2.22 12.71 -4.52
C ILE A 68 -2.77 13.99 -3.89
N GLY A 69 -2.22 15.16 -4.21
CA GLY A 69 -2.70 16.43 -3.67
C GLY A 69 -4.13 16.80 -4.07
N ALA A 70 -4.63 16.32 -5.23
CA ALA A 70 -6.03 16.47 -5.62
C ALA A 70 -6.95 15.56 -4.81
N LEU A 71 -6.57 14.29 -4.64
CA LEU A 71 -7.31 13.31 -3.85
C LEU A 71 -7.33 13.67 -2.36
N GLU A 72 -6.21 14.10 -1.80
CA GLU A 72 -6.12 14.57 -0.41
C GLU A 72 -7.14 15.67 -0.12
N ARG A 73 -7.15 16.72 -0.94
CA ARG A 73 -8.13 17.81 -0.79
C ARG A 73 -9.56 17.34 -0.91
N ALA A 74 -9.84 16.47 -1.87
CA ALA A 74 -11.18 15.94 -2.08
C ALA A 74 -11.66 15.06 -0.90
N CYS A 75 -10.75 14.27 -0.31
CA CYS A 75 -11.07 13.47 0.88
C CYS A 75 -11.29 14.35 2.12
N VAL A 76 -10.52 15.43 2.29
CA VAL A 76 -10.76 16.41 3.37
C VAL A 76 -12.13 17.06 3.21
N ASP A 77 -12.49 17.48 2.00
CA ASP A 77 -13.81 18.06 1.73
C ASP A 77 -14.94 17.04 1.95
N ALA A 78 -14.73 15.78 1.56
CA ALA A 78 -15.68 14.70 1.82
C ALA A 78 -15.83 14.44 3.32
N PHE A 79 -14.73 14.40 4.08
CA PHE A 79 -14.76 14.23 5.52
C PHE A 79 -15.59 15.33 6.21
N ILE A 80 -15.35 16.60 5.86
CA ILE A 80 -16.09 17.73 6.43
C ILE A 80 -17.59 17.65 6.09
N ARG A 81 -17.93 17.27 4.84
CA ARG A 81 -19.34 17.14 4.43
C ARG A 81 -20.08 16.00 5.14
N HIS A 82 -19.39 14.94 5.50
CA HIS A 82 -19.95 13.73 6.13
C HIS A 82 -19.65 13.62 7.62
N GLU A 83 -19.21 14.72 8.27
CA GLU A 83 -18.83 14.72 9.68
C GLU A 83 -19.92 14.12 10.59
N GLU A 84 -21.17 14.50 10.41
CA GLU A 84 -22.30 13.96 11.20
C GLU A 84 -22.50 12.46 10.96
N ASP A 85 -22.42 12.01 9.72
CA ASP A 85 -22.54 10.59 9.37
C ASP A 85 -21.41 9.76 9.97
N ILE A 86 -20.18 10.30 9.94
CA ILE A 86 -19.00 9.67 10.52
C ILE A 86 -19.16 9.56 12.04
N MET A 87 -19.55 10.65 12.72
CA MET A 87 -19.74 10.66 14.16
C MET A 87 -20.89 9.74 14.63
N ASN A 88 -21.91 9.55 13.80
CA ASN A 88 -23.02 8.65 14.08
C ASN A 88 -22.79 7.21 13.61
N GLY A 89 -21.68 6.91 12.93
CA GLY A 89 -21.38 5.60 12.36
C GLY A 89 -22.33 5.20 11.22
N THR A 90 -22.94 6.16 10.53
CA THR A 90 -23.89 5.95 9.42
C THR A 90 -23.28 6.15 8.05
N MET A 91 -22.05 6.68 7.96
CA MET A 91 -21.32 6.81 6.70
C MET A 91 -21.12 5.45 6.05
N ARG A 92 -21.40 5.38 4.73
CA ARG A 92 -21.23 4.15 3.94
C ARG A 92 -20.04 4.29 3.01
N GLY A 93 -19.27 3.21 2.86
CA GLY A 93 -18.05 3.17 2.06
C GLY A 93 -16.91 3.97 2.71
N CYS A 94 -15.81 4.09 2.00
CA CYS A 94 -14.64 4.87 2.41
C CYS A 94 -14.70 6.32 1.92
N LEU A 95 -13.77 7.16 2.38
CA LEU A 95 -13.75 8.57 1.97
C LEU A 95 -13.52 8.73 0.46
N VAL A 96 -12.69 7.89 -0.14
CA VAL A 96 -12.41 7.93 -1.59
C VAL A 96 -13.63 7.58 -2.46
N ASP A 97 -14.62 6.88 -1.92
CA ASP A 97 -15.90 6.62 -2.60
C ASP A 97 -16.84 7.83 -2.57
N ASN A 98 -16.64 8.73 -1.61
CA ASN A 98 -17.53 9.86 -1.30
C ASN A 98 -16.96 11.22 -1.77
N ILE A 99 -15.89 11.23 -2.57
CA ILE A 99 -15.34 12.44 -3.19
C ILE A 99 -16.13 12.88 -4.43
N GLU A 100 -15.72 13.96 -5.08
CA GLU A 100 -16.31 14.43 -6.32
C GLU A 100 -16.33 13.32 -7.39
N PRO A 101 -17.45 13.13 -8.13
CA PRO A 101 -17.62 12.00 -9.06
C PRO A 101 -16.50 11.82 -10.09
N ARG A 102 -15.95 12.91 -10.62
CA ARG A 102 -14.85 12.86 -11.59
C ARG A 102 -13.58 12.28 -10.98
N LEU A 103 -13.23 12.70 -9.75
CA LEU A 103 -12.06 12.18 -9.04
C LEU A 103 -12.25 10.72 -8.62
N ALA A 104 -13.47 10.37 -8.17
CA ALA A 104 -13.83 9.00 -7.85
C ALA A 104 -13.74 8.08 -9.07
N GLU A 105 -14.14 8.57 -10.25
CA GLU A 105 -14.03 7.80 -11.51
C GLU A 105 -12.56 7.62 -11.91
N ALA A 106 -11.75 8.68 -11.86
CA ALA A 106 -10.32 8.59 -12.14
C ALA A 106 -9.59 7.63 -11.18
N TYR A 107 -9.94 7.65 -9.89
CA TYR A 107 -9.42 6.70 -8.90
C TYR A 107 -9.83 5.26 -9.24
N ARG A 108 -11.09 5.06 -9.64
CA ARG A 108 -11.60 3.74 -10.06
C ARG A 108 -10.90 3.22 -11.31
N GLU A 109 -10.57 4.08 -12.28
CA GLU A 109 -9.77 3.68 -13.46
C GLU A 109 -8.38 3.19 -13.04
N CYS A 110 -7.75 3.84 -12.07
CA CYS A 110 -6.48 3.38 -11.48
C CYS A 110 -6.65 1.97 -10.88
N ALA A 111 -7.65 1.77 -10.02
CA ALA A 111 -7.91 0.49 -9.37
C ALA A 111 -8.25 -0.64 -10.35
N ILE A 112 -8.94 -0.35 -11.44
CA ILE A 112 -9.19 -1.33 -12.50
C ILE A 112 -7.89 -1.75 -13.17
N LEU A 113 -7.03 -0.80 -13.55
CA LEU A 113 -5.75 -1.11 -14.19
C LEU A 113 -4.85 -1.92 -13.25
N SER A 114 -4.79 -1.56 -11.97
CA SER A 114 -4.00 -2.29 -10.96
C SER A 114 -4.45 -3.74 -10.87
N LYS A 115 -5.75 -3.99 -10.76
CA LYS A 115 -6.32 -5.35 -10.69
C LYS A 115 -6.13 -6.16 -11.98
N GLU A 116 -6.25 -5.52 -13.14
CA GLU A 116 -6.21 -6.22 -14.41
C GLU A 116 -4.79 -6.45 -14.94
N LYS A 117 -3.89 -5.52 -14.69
CA LYS A 117 -2.56 -5.52 -15.29
C LYS A 117 -1.43 -5.66 -14.27
N ILE A 118 -1.44 -4.90 -13.17
CA ILE A 118 -0.35 -4.87 -12.22
C ILE A 118 -0.32 -6.15 -11.39
N TYR A 119 -1.39 -6.45 -10.67
CA TYR A 119 -1.44 -7.59 -9.73
C TYR A 119 -1.45 -8.96 -10.42
N LYS A 120 -1.75 -9.01 -11.72
CA LYS A 120 -1.64 -10.23 -12.54
C LYS A 120 -0.31 -10.36 -13.27
N SER A 121 0.57 -9.38 -13.14
CA SER A 121 1.87 -9.42 -13.78
C SER A 121 2.78 -10.47 -13.14
N LYS A 122 3.58 -11.14 -13.96
CA LYS A 122 4.47 -12.19 -13.47
C LYS A 122 5.43 -11.71 -12.36
N PRO A 123 6.09 -10.54 -12.45
CA PRO A 123 6.98 -10.06 -11.39
C PRO A 123 6.27 -9.90 -10.04
N VAL A 124 5.04 -9.38 -10.03
CA VAL A 124 4.26 -9.18 -8.80
C VAL A 124 3.82 -10.52 -8.23
N LEU A 125 3.27 -11.41 -9.07
CA LEU A 125 2.83 -12.75 -8.63
C LEU A 125 3.99 -13.60 -8.08
N ASP A 126 5.18 -13.54 -8.69
CA ASP A 126 6.33 -14.29 -8.22
C ASP A 126 6.75 -13.85 -6.80
N VAL A 127 6.71 -12.53 -6.51
CA VAL A 127 7.00 -11.99 -5.16
C VAL A 127 5.90 -12.37 -4.17
N GLU A 128 4.63 -12.22 -4.54
CA GLU A 128 3.49 -12.55 -3.70
C GLU A 128 3.48 -14.03 -3.29
N LEU A 129 3.65 -14.94 -4.26
CA LEU A 129 3.72 -16.38 -3.99
C LEU A 129 4.91 -16.76 -3.11
N SER A 130 6.05 -16.12 -3.32
CA SER A 130 7.25 -16.33 -2.49
C SER A 130 7.02 -15.84 -1.06
N GLY A 131 6.47 -14.64 -0.91
CA GLY A 131 6.14 -14.03 0.37
C GLY A 131 5.15 -14.87 1.17
N TYR A 132 4.09 -15.37 0.52
CA TYR A 132 3.13 -16.27 1.15
C TYR A 132 3.79 -17.50 1.77
N LYS A 133 4.70 -18.16 1.02
CA LYS A 133 5.40 -19.34 1.49
C LYS A 133 6.37 -19.04 2.64
N ILE A 134 7.09 -17.92 2.56
CA ILE A 134 8.01 -17.48 3.62
C ILE A 134 7.23 -17.21 4.91
N MET A 135 6.16 -16.42 4.83
CA MET A 135 5.32 -16.08 5.99
C MET A 135 4.69 -17.32 6.62
N ALA A 136 4.17 -18.26 5.81
CA ALA A 136 3.62 -19.52 6.31
C ALA A 136 4.69 -20.33 7.06
N THR A 137 5.90 -20.45 6.49
CA THR A 137 7.00 -21.21 7.09
C THR A 137 7.45 -20.59 8.42
N LEU A 138 7.60 -19.25 8.46
CA LEU A 138 7.96 -18.53 9.68
C LEU A 138 6.91 -18.70 10.77
N MET A 139 5.63 -18.54 10.39
CA MET A 139 4.50 -18.65 11.32
C MET A 139 4.42 -20.07 11.90
N GLU A 140 4.48 -21.12 11.06
CA GLU A 140 4.44 -22.50 11.51
C GLU A 140 5.60 -22.82 12.46
N ALA A 141 6.82 -22.40 12.12
CA ALA A 141 8.01 -22.66 12.95
C ALA A 141 7.93 -21.94 14.30
N MET A 142 7.51 -20.67 14.31
CA MET A 142 7.45 -19.88 15.53
C MET A 142 6.29 -20.31 16.43
N VAL A 143 5.11 -20.61 15.87
CA VAL A 143 3.96 -21.14 16.62
C VAL A 143 4.29 -22.48 17.26
N ASP A 144 4.96 -23.40 16.53
CA ASP A 144 5.43 -24.67 17.14
C ASP A 144 6.45 -24.41 18.26
N ALA A 145 7.37 -23.45 18.05
CA ALA A 145 8.38 -23.12 19.05
C ALA A 145 7.77 -22.60 20.36
N VAL A 146 6.84 -21.65 20.30
CA VAL A 146 6.21 -21.10 21.51
C VAL A 146 5.21 -22.05 22.15
N SER A 147 4.67 -23.00 21.40
CA SER A 147 3.81 -24.06 21.92
C SER A 147 4.61 -25.18 22.61
N ASN A 148 5.86 -25.39 22.21
CA ASN A 148 6.75 -26.45 22.70
C ASN A 148 8.12 -25.89 23.13
N PRO A 149 8.21 -24.97 24.09
CA PRO A 149 9.42 -24.19 24.38
C PRO A 149 10.57 -25.04 25.02
N SER A 150 10.27 -26.24 25.50
CA SER A 150 11.28 -27.13 26.09
C SER A 150 12.18 -27.81 25.06
N ARG A 151 11.79 -27.88 23.79
CA ARG A 151 12.58 -28.50 22.73
C ARG A 151 13.82 -27.67 22.43
N PHE A 152 14.92 -28.34 22.08
CA PHE A 152 16.18 -27.65 21.75
C PHE A 152 16.02 -26.64 20.61
N TYR A 153 15.39 -27.07 19.51
CA TYR A 153 15.15 -26.20 18.34
C TYR A 153 14.26 -25.00 18.67
N SER A 154 13.20 -25.21 19.45
CA SER A 154 12.30 -24.12 19.91
C SER A 154 13.07 -23.05 20.70
N ARG A 155 13.96 -23.45 21.60
CA ARG A 155 14.80 -22.51 22.36
C ARG A 155 15.72 -21.69 21.47
N GLN A 156 16.27 -22.30 20.41
CA GLN A 156 17.10 -21.57 19.44
C GLN A 156 16.28 -20.51 18.69
N LEU A 157 15.09 -20.83 18.22
CA LEU A 157 14.20 -19.87 17.54
C LEU A 157 13.77 -18.73 18.48
N ILE A 158 13.29 -19.07 19.67
CA ILE A 158 12.86 -18.10 20.67
C ILE A 158 14.00 -17.14 21.07
N SER A 159 15.23 -17.65 21.17
CA SER A 159 16.39 -16.82 21.52
C SER A 159 16.78 -15.78 20.48
N ARG A 160 16.29 -15.87 19.24
CA ARG A 160 16.47 -14.87 18.18
C ARG A 160 15.50 -13.69 18.30
N VAL A 161 14.40 -13.87 19.02
CA VAL A 161 13.36 -12.85 19.17
C VAL A 161 13.83 -11.75 20.11
N SER A 162 13.68 -10.50 19.71
CA SER A 162 14.02 -9.34 20.55
C SER A 162 13.21 -9.33 21.85
N SER A 163 13.85 -8.90 22.95
CA SER A 163 13.20 -8.77 24.25
C SER A 163 12.04 -7.76 24.32
N GLN A 164 11.82 -6.99 23.25
CA GLN A 164 10.64 -6.10 23.15
C GLN A 164 9.33 -6.88 22.98
N TYR A 165 9.40 -8.15 22.55
CA TYR A 165 8.24 -9.03 22.38
C TYR A 165 8.17 -10.02 23.55
N ASP A 166 7.00 -10.15 24.18
CA ASP A 166 6.82 -11.03 25.34
C ASP A 166 6.65 -12.50 24.95
N ILE A 167 7.66 -13.01 24.22
CA ILE A 167 7.67 -14.38 23.67
C ILE A 167 7.79 -15.48 24.75
N ASN A 168 8.18 -15.12 25.97
CA ASN A 168 8.35 -16.03 27.11
C ASN A 168 7.26 -15.88 28.16
N ALA A 169 6.14 -15.21 27.85
CA ALA A 169 5.00 -15.09 28.75
C ALA A 169 4.50 -16.44 29.27
N ASP A 170 3.89 -16.46 30.43
CA ASP A 170 3.37 -17.68 31.06
C ASP A 170 2.23 -18.30 30.25
N ASP A 171 1.35 -17.47 29.70
CA ASP A 171 0.20 -17.92 28.91
C ASP A 171 0.52 -18.01 27.40
N LEU A 172 -0.14 -18.95 26.73
CA LEU A 172 0.07 -19.22 25.32
C LEU A 172 -0.44 -18.09 24.43
N GLU A 173 -1.52 -17.41 24.81
CA GLU A 173 -2.12 -16.34 24.00
C GLU A 173 -1.15 -15.17 23.82
N THR A 174 -0.55 -14.71 24.93
CA THR A 174 0.48 -13.65 24.90
C THR A 174 1.68 -14.06 24.05
N ARG A 175 2.13 -15.32 24.16
CA ARG A 175 3.23 -15.82 23.31
C ARG A 175 2.87 -15.84 21.83
N LEU A 176 1.64 -16.23 21.47
CA LEU A 176 1.16 -16.22 20.08
C LEU A 176 1.05 -14.80 19.54
N MET A 177 0.56 -13.84 20.34
CA MET A 177 0.54 -12.44 19.95
C MET A 177 1.96 -11.90 19.72
N ALA A 178 2.90 -12.24 20.60
CA ALA A 178 4.31 -11.86 20.43
C ALA A 178 4.93 -12.42 19.11
N VAL A 179 4.52 -13.63 18.69
CA VAL A 179 4.92 -14.19 17.39
C VAL A 179 4.37 -13.38 16.23
N ILE A 180 3.09 -13.01 16.28
CA ILE A 180 2.44 -12.19 15.25
C ILE A 180 3.14 -10.83 15.14
N ASP A 181 3.36 -10.15 16.26
CA ASP A 181 4.02 -8.85 16.32
C ASP A 181 5.47 -8.93 15.81
N TYR A 182 6.20 -9.97 16.18
CA TYR A 182 7.57 -10.20 15.72
C TYR A 182 7.64 -10.39 14.20
N ILE A 183 6.80 -11.27 13.63
CA ILE A 183 6.80 -11.55 12.20
C ILE A 183 6.29 -10.34 11.40
N SER A 184 5.24 -9.65 11.85
CA SER A 184 4.71 -8.47 11.17
C SER A 184 5.66 -7.26 11.20
N GLY A 185 6.58 -7.22 12.15
CA GLY A 185 7.65 -6.22 12.24
C GLY A 185 8.89 -6.51 11.39
N MET A 186 8.94 -7.65 10.68
CA MET A 186 10.09 -8.00 9.84
C MET A 186 10.09 -7.20 8.54
N THR A 187 11.28 -6.85 8.06
CA THR A 187 11.50 -6.48 6.65
C THR A 187 11.62 -7.73 5.80
N ASP A 188 11.39 -7.61 4.49
CA ASP A 188 11.51 -8.74 3.55
C ASP A 188 12.89 -9.42 3.64
N VAL A 189 13.95 -8.62 3.74
CA VAL A 189 15.32 -9.14 3.88
C VAL A 189 15.48 -9.93 5.17
N TYR A 190 14.97 -9.42 6.28
CA TYR A 190 15.08 -10.08 7.59
C TYR A 190 14.25 -11.38 7.65
N ALA A 191 13.14 -11.44 6.94
CA ALA A 191 12.31 -12.63 6.86
C ALA A 191 12.95 -13.77 6.04
N LEU A 192 13.95 -13.46 5.19
CA LEU A 192 14.71 -14.42 4.39
C LEU A 192 15.92 -15.00 5.12
N ASP A 193 16.46 -14.29 6.13
CA ASP A 193 17.63 -14.69 6.94
C ASP A 193 17.24 -15.65 8.07
#